data_2cc544412f8150d61c2058e2f1e6d096
#
_entry.id   2cc544412f8150d61c2058e2f1e6d096
#
_cell.length_a   1.000
_cell.length_b   1.000
_cell.length_c   1.000
_cell.angle_alpha   90.00
_cell.angle_beta   90.00
_cell.angle_gamma   90.00
#
_symmetry.space_group_name_H-M   'P 1'
#
loop_
_entity.id
_entity.type
_entity.pdbx_description
1 polymer ?
#
loop_
_entity_poly.entity_id
_entity_poly.type
_entity_poly.pdbx_seq_one_letter_code
_entity_poly.pdbx_strand_id
1 'polypeptide(L)'
;MKLPESDILKCVHIGNSPKYMADINSFEVQHRETGKGLELYFKQYALQDEHDDRMRTYIVRHKVTDECVGYFSLKAGLIAVNEKKESGNVSFDTLPGIELANFAINKTFSEKYKSHGLGKVLFLDLIAPFVTQLSDYLGIYMIYLFALPYGKLMSTYESYGFKRLPALAEQELHKRIKPAYDRSCIFMYQTLRDLKN
;
A
#
# COMPACT_ATOMS: atom_id res chain seq x y z
N MET A 1 -1.55 19.31 6.39
CA MET A 1 -0.80 18.51 5.40
C MET A 1 -1.62 18.44 4.13
N LYS A 2 -1.04 18.71 2.96
CA LYS A 2 -1.70 18.62 1.67
C LYS A 2 -1.66 17.16 1.20
N LEU A 3 -2.76 16.64 0.65
CA LEU A 3 -2.76 15.31 0.03
C LEU A 3 -1.90 15.31 -1.23
N PRO A 4 -1.28 14.18 -1.59
CA PRO A 4 -0.41 14.10 -2.75
C PRO A 4 -1.18 14.33 -4.05
N GLU A 5 -0.55 15.03 -4.94
CA GLU A 5 -1.06 15.27 -6.30
C GLU A 5 0.11 15.35 -7.28
N SER A 6 -0.12 14.95 -8.52
CA SER A 6 0.76 15.19 -9.68
C SER A 6 0.08 16.15 -10.66
N ASP A 7 0.67 16.37 -11.83
CA ASP A 7 0.08 17.23 -12.86
C ASP A 7 -1.31 16.75 -13.29
N ILE A 8 -1.52 15.44 -13.37
CA ILE A 8 -2.73 14.82 -13.91
C ILE A 8 -3.58 14.07 -12.88
N LEU A 9 -3.04 13.76 -11.69
CA LEU A 9 -3.70 12.98 -10.64
C LEU A 9 -3.80 13.75 -9.34
N LYS A 10 -4.86 13.49 -8.59
CA LYS A 10 -5.07 13.98 -7.22
C LYS A 10 -5.53 12.87 -6.32
N CYS A 11 -5.15 12.90 -5.05
CA CYS A 11 -5.68 12.01 -4.02
C CYS A 11 -6.81 12.70 -3.25
N VAL A 12 -7.84 11.93 -2.94
CA VAL A 12 -8.95 12.34 -2.09
C VAL A 12 -9.10 11.30 -1.00
N HIS A 13 -9.15 11.73 0.26
CA HIS A 13 -9.42 10.85 1.37
C HIS A 13 -10.82 10.26 1.23
N ILE A 14 -10.99 8.95 1.41
CA ILE A 14 -12.26 8.27 1.13
C ILE A 14 -13.43 8.90 1.90
N GLY A 15 -13.24 9.23 3.18
CA GLY A 15 -14.26 9.86 4.02
C GLY A 15 -14.68 11.26 3.58
N ASN A 16 -13.86 11.93 2.75
CA ASN A 16 -14.10 13.29 2.25
C ASN A 16 -14.48 13.32 0.76
N SER A 17 -14.57 12.17 0.11
CA SER A 17 -14.96 12.10 -1.30
C SER A 17 -16.47 12.15 -1.44
N PRO A 18 -17.07 13.18 -2.09
CA PRO A 18 -18.53 13.24 -2.29
C PRO A 18 -19.05 12.14 -3.21
N LYS A 19 -18.15 11.49 -3.94
CA LYS A 19 -18.47 10.43 -4.92
C LYS A 19 -18.02 9.05 -4.48
N TYR A 20 -17.59 8.88 -3.23
CA TYR A 20 -16.99 7.61 -2.79
C TYR A 20 -17.89 6.39 -3.02
N MET A 21 -19.21 6.51 -2.81
CA MET A 21 -20.14 5.40 -3.04
C MET A 21 -20.24 5.02 -4.53
N ALA A 22 -20.23 5.98 -5.43
CA ALA A 22 -20.22 5.69 -6.86
C ALA A 22 -18.90 5.01 -7.28
N ASP A 23 -17.78 5.48 -6.76
CA ASP A 23 -16.47 4.87 -7.00
C ASP A 23 -16.40 3.44 -6.47
N ILE A 24 -16.85 3.21 -5.22
CA ILE A 24 -16.88 1.88 -4.60
C ILE A 24 -17.72 0.91 -5.43
N ASN A 25 -18.93 1.31 -5.79
CA ASN A 25 -19.87 0.45 -6.52
C ASN A 25 -19.39 0.09 -7.94
N SER A 26 -18.76 1.04 -8.63
CA SER A 26 -18.26 0.86 -9.99
C SER A 26 -16.84 0.32 -10.08
N PHE A 27 -16.12 0.19 -8.96
CA PHE A 27 -14.73 -0.23 -8.97
C PHE A 27 -14.57 -1.69 -9.40
N GLU A 28 -13.72 -1.91 -10.38
CA GLU A 28 -13.23 -3.22 -10.79
C GLU A 28 -11.70 -3.21 -10.82
N VAL A 29 -11.08 -4.28 -10.32
CA VAL A 29 -9.61 -4.40 -10.38
C VAL A 29 -9.14 -4.75 -11.79
N GLN A 30 -7.99 -4.20 -12.17
CA GLN A 30 -7.39 -4.45 -13.48
C GLN A 30 -7.00 -5.93 -13.67
N HIS A 31 -6.52 -6.59 -12.63
CA HIS A 31 -6.07 -7.99 -12.65
C HIS A 31 -6.86 -8.81 -11.63
N ARG A 32 -7.88 -9.53 -12.08
CA ARG A 32 -8.77 -10.29 -11.19
C ARG A 32 -8.07 -11.40 -10.40
N GLU A 33 -7.09 -12.07 -10.97
CA GLU A 33 -6.39 -13.17 -10.31
C GLU A 33 -5.68 -12.72 -9.02
N THR A 34 -5.08 -11.52 -9.04
CA THR A 34 -4.32 -10.99 -7.91
C THR A 34 -5.06 -9.88 -7.15
N GLY A 35 -6.14 -9.37 -7.70
CA GLY A 35 -6.82 -8.17 -7.23
C GLY A 35 -8.21 -8.36 -6.64
N LYS A 36 -8.79 -9.57 -6.74
CA LYS A 36 -10.16 -9.80 -6.25
C LYS A 36 -10.34 -9.45 -4.77
N GLY A 37 -9.34 -9.76 -3.95
CA GLY A 37 -9.33 -9.39 -2.54
C GLY A 37 -9.28 -7.87 -2.33
N LEU A 38 -8.56 -7.14 -3.18
CA LEU A 38 -8.48 -5.68 -3.13
C LEU A 38 -9.81 -5.03 -3.53
N GLU A 39 -10.50 -5.57 -4.54
CA GLU A 39 -11.83 -5.12 -4.91
C GLU A 39 -12.85 -5.35 -3.79
N LEU A 40 -12.83 -6.54 -3.18
CA LEU A 40 -13.69 -6.89 -2.06
C LEU A 40 -13.41 -5.97 -0.85
N TYR A 41 -12.14 -5.74 -0.52
CA TYR A 41 -11.75 -4.83 0.55
C TYR A 41 -12.32 -3.42 0.31
N PHE A 42 -12.11 -2.87 -0.87
CA PHE A 42 -12.57 -1.52 -1.18
C PHE A 42 -14.09 -1.38 -1.07
N LYS A 43 -14.84 -2.41 -1.52
CA LYS A 43 -16.31 -2.42 -1.51
C LYS A 43 -16.92 -2.67 -0.14
N GLN A 44 -16.27 -3.43 0.72
CA GLN A 44 -16.91 -3.92 1.96
C GLN A 44 -16.25 -3.43 3.24
N TYR A 45 -14.95 -3.15 3.23
CA TYR A 45 -14.20 -2.93 4.47
C TYR A 45 -13.55 -1.55 4.56
N ALA A 46 -13.23 -0.90 3.44
CA ALA A 46 -12.45 0.33 3.43
C ALA A 46 -13.07 1.45 4.28
N LEU A 47 -14.39 1.63 4.23
CA LEU A 47 -15.09 2.64 5.02
C LEU A 47 -15.12 2.29 6.51
N GLN A 48 -15.27 1.01 6.84
CA GLN A 48 -15.27 0.57 8.24
C GLN A 48 -13.88 0.74 8.86
N ASP A 49 -12.82 0.31 8.15
CA ASP A 49 -11.44 0.49 8.61
C ASP A 49 -11.05 1.97 8.74
N GLU A 50 -11.61 2.82 7.87
CA GLU A 50 -11.46 4.27 7.97
C GLU A 50 -12.14 4.83 9.22
N HIS A 51 -13.38 4.41 9.49
CA HIS A 51 -14.14 4.82 10.68
C HIS A 51 -13.47 4.35 11.99
N ASP A 52 -12.92 3.15 11.97
CA ASP A 52 -12.28 2.52 13.13
C ASP A 52 -10.82 2.97 13.34
N ASP A 53 -10.34 3.94 12.57
CA ASP A 53 -8.94 4.44 12.57
C ASP A 53 -7.88 3.37 12.30
N ARG A 54 -8.26 2.26 11.66
CA ARG A 54 -7.35 1.14 11.38
C ARG A 54 -6.47 1.39 10.17
N MET A 55 -7.01 2.06 9.16
CA MET A 55 -6.32 2.41 7.91
C MET A 55 -6.82 3.76 7.39
N ARG A 56 -6.01 4.39 6.55
CA ARG A 56 -6.43 5.57 5.78
C ARG A 56 -6.47 5.20 4.31
N THR A 57 -7.63 5.32 3.71
CA THR A 57 -7.87 4.97 2.30
C THR A 57 -8.02 6.23 1.45
N TYR A 58 -7.27 6.26 0.36
CA TYR A 58 -7.23 7.37 -0.59
C TYR A 58 -7.68 6.91 -1.97
N ILE A 59 -8.66 7.61 -2.53
CA ILE A 59 -9.09 7.43 -3.92
C ILE A 59 -8.22 8.33 -4.78
N VAL A 60 -7.64 7.76 -5.83
CA VAL A 60 -6.88 8.51 -6.83
C VAL A 60 -7.79 8.87 -7.98
N ARG A 61 -7.86 10.16 -8.31
CA ARG A 61 -8.69 10.70 -9.38
C ARG A 61 -7.86 11.39 -10.45
N HIS A 62 -8.31 11.28 -11.68
CA HIS A 62 -7.80 12.09 -12.78
C HIS A 62 -8.30 13.52 -12.65
N LYS A 63 -7.40 14.52 -12.69
CA LYS A 63 -7.74 15.92 -12.40
C LYS A 63 -8.78 16.53 -13.35
N VAL A 64 -8.72 16.17 -14.64
CA VAL A 64 -9.59 16.74 -15.67
C VAL A 64 -10.94 16.04 -15.73
N THR A 65 -10.96 14.70 -15.77
CA THR A 65 -12.21 13.94 -15.95
C THR A 65 -12.90 13.60 -14.64
N ASP A 66 -12.22 13.78 -13.51
CA ASP A 66 -12.65 13.41 -12.16
C ASP A 66 -13.05 11.93 -12.01
N GLU A 67 -12.54 11.06 -12.88
CA GLU A 67 -12.76 9.62 -12.84
C GLU A 67 -11.82 8.95 -11.82
N CYS A 68 -12.28 7.86 -11.20
CA CYS A 68 -11.49 7.05 -10.29
C CYS A 68 -10.44 6.24 -11.07
N VAL A 69 -9.17 6.53 -10.85
CA VAL A 69 -8.02 5.85 -11.45
C VAL A 69 -7.61 4.60 -10.67
N GLY A 70 -7.78 4.66 -9.36
CA GLY A 70 -7.40 3.60 -8.44
C GLY A 70 -7.57 4.04 -6.99
N TYR A 71 -7.09 3.21 -6.08
CA TYR A 71 -7.04 3.55 -4.66
C TYR A 71 -5.82 2.92 -3.99
N PHE A 72 -5.45 3.46 -2.84
CA PHE A 72 -4.50 2.84 -1.93
C PHE A 72 -4.89 3.08 -0.48
N SER A 73 -4.45 2.17 0.41
CA SER A 73 -4.66 2.30 1.85
C SER A 73 -3.33 2.22 2.58
N LEU A 74 -3.12 3.13 3.51
CA LEU A 74 -1.94 3.20 4.37
C LEU A 74 -2.31 2.87 5.81
N LYS A 75 -1.40 2.17 6.48
CA LYS A 75 -1.52 1.78 7.88
C LYS A 75 -0.18 1.98 8.58
N ALA A 76 -0.20 2.55 9.78
CA ALA A 76 1.00 2.58 10.62
C ALA A 76 1.34 1.17 11.12
N GLY A 77 2.63 0.85 11.19
CA GLY A 77 3.07 -0.46 11.63
C GLY A 77 4.45 -0.43 12.30
N LEU A 78 4.74 -1.50 13.01
CA LEU A 78 6.04 -1.77 13.63
C LEU A 78 6.52 -3.13 13.18
N ILE A 79 7.75 -3.19 12.67
CA ILE A 79 8.41 -4.43 12.31
C ILE A 79 9.40 -4.81 13.41
N ALA A 80 9.15 -5.95 14.05
CA ALA A 80 10.07 -6.49 15.05
C ALA A 80 11.28 -7.14 14.36
N VAL A 81 12.47 -6.69 14.75
CA VAL A 81 13.75 -7.19 14.26
C VAL A 81 14.65 -7.57 15.44
N ASN A 82 15.75 -8.30 15.17
CA ASN A 82 16.81 -8.57 16.15
C ASN A 82 16.28 -9.15 17.49
N GLU A 83 15.65 -10.33 17.45
CA GLU A 83 15.28 -11.01 18.68
C GLU A 83 16.50 -11.29 19.54
N LYS A 84 16.46 -10.83 20.79
CA LYS A 84 17.46 -11.13 21.83
C LYS A 84 16.79 -11.96 22.92
N LYS A 85 17.43 -13.07 23.29
CA LYS A 85 16.96 -13.92 24.39
C LYS A 85 18.00 -13.81 25.51
N GLU A 86 17.66 -13.18 26.61
CA GLU A 86 18.51 -13.05 27.77
C GLU A 86 17.75 -13.53 29.01
N SER A 87 18.30 -14.51 29.72
CA SER A 87 17.76 -15.00 31.01
C SER A 87 16.27 -15.35 30.99
N GLY A 88 15.77 -15.96 29.90
CA GLY A 88 14.35 -16.30 29.74
C GLY A 88 13.46 -15.16 29.25
N ASN A 89 13.99 -13.95 29.16
CA ASN A 89 13.27 -12.80 28.56
C ASN A 89 13.54 -12.71 27.08
N VAL A 90 12.51 -12.34 26.31
CA VAL A 90 12.61 -12.09 24.87
C VAL A 90 12.39 -10.60 24.63
N SER A 91 13.36 -9.94 24.02
CA SER A 91 13.27 -8.55 23.60
C SER A 91 13.48 -8.42 22.08
N PHE A 92 12.95 -7.35 21.51
CA PHE A 92 13.08 -7.05 20.07
C PHE A 92 13.42 -5.59 19.88
N ASP A 93 14.22 -5.31 18.87
CA ASP A 93 14.27 -3.97 18.29
C ASP A 93 13.06 -3.82 17.36
N THR A 94 12.46 -2.63 17.30
CA THR A 94 11.33 -2.35 16.42
C THR A 94 11.69 -1.25 15.44
N LEU A 95 11.27 -1.42 14.19
CA LEU A 95 11.40 -0.41 13.14
C LEU A 95 10.00 0.11 12.78
N PRO A 96 9.76 1.43 12.92
CA PRO A 96 8.50 2.03 12.52
C PRO A 96 8.37 2.06 11.00
N GLY A 97 7.21 1.73 10.49
CA GLY A 97 6.96 1.71 9.05
C GLY A 97 5.54 2.10 8.69
N ILE A 98 5.34 2.36 7.42
CA ILE A 98 4.02 2.50 6.82
C ILE A 98 3.75 1.27 5.96
N GLU A 99 2.66 0.57 6.25
CA GLU A 99 2.16 -0.52 5.42
C GLU A 99 1.34 0.07 4.26
N LEU A 100 1.75 -0.22 3.03
CA LEU A 100 0.88 -0.11 1.86
C LEU A 100 -0.03 -1.34 1.84
N ALA A 101 -1.10 -1.27 2.64
CA ALA A 101 -1.95 -2.42 2.93
C ALA A 101 -2.81 -2.84 1.73
N ASN A 102 -3.28 -1.87 0.96
CA ASN A 102 -4.05 -2.11 -0.27
C ASN A 102 -3.59 -1.14 -1.35
N PHE A 103 -3.52 -1.63 -2.59
CA PHE A 103 -3.16 -0.83 -3.74
C PHE A 103 -3.74 -1.45 -5.00
N ALA A 104 -4.63 -0.76 -5.69
CA ALA A 104 -5.30 -1.27 -6.87
C ALA A 104 -5.58 -0.19 -7.91
N ILE A 105 -5.49 -0.58 -9.18
CA ILE A 105 -5.85 0.25 -10.34
C ILE A 105 -7.26 -0.12 -10.80
N ASN A 106 -8.05 0.89 -11.14
CA ASN A 106 -9.38 0.73 -11.70
C ASN A 106 -9.28 0.25 -13.15
N LYS A 107 -9.85 -0.93 -13.41
CA LYS A 107 -9.88 -1.56 -14.73
C LYS A 107 -10.56 -0.67 -15.77
N THR A 108 -11.74 -0.13 -15.43
CA THR A 108 -12.53 0.71 -16.33
C THR A 108 -11.74 1.91 -16.84
N PHE A 109 -11.02 2.59 -15.94
CA PHE A 109 -10.14 3.70 -16.31
C PHE A 109 -8.99 3.25 -17.20
N SER A 110 -8.29 2.17 -16.79
CA SER A 110 -7.13 1.65 -17.53
C SER A 110 -7.47 1.23 -18.95
N GLU A 111 -8.60 0.55 -19.14
CA GLU A 111 -9.06 0.09 -20.45
C GLU A 111 -9.54 1.26 -21.33
N LYS A 112 -10.32 2.20 -20.76
CA LYS A 112 -10.82 3.38 -21.46
C LYS A 112 -9.71 4.24 -22.07
N TYR A 113 -8.65 4.46 -21.30
CA TYR A 113 -7.55 5.33 -21.72
C TYR A 113 -6.34 4.54 -22.26
N LYS A 114 -6.45 3.21 -22.41
CA LYS A 114 -5.36 2.31 -22.83
C LYS A 114 -4.06 2.57 -22.06
N SER A 115 -4.20 2.87 -20.78
CA SER A 115 -3.10 3.32 -19.94
C SER A 115 -2.28 2.13 -19.44
N HIS A 116 -0.98 2.17 -19.67
CA HIS A 116 -0.02 1.20 -19.19
C HIS A 116 0.84 1.79 -18.06
N GLY A 117 1.24 0.96 -17.11
CA GLY A 117 2.15 1.38 -16.04
C GLY A 117 1.55 2.32 -14.99
N LEU A 118 0.22 2.48 -14.94
CA LEU A 118 -0.46 3.33 -13.96
C LEU A 118 -0.04 3.03 -12.52
N GLY A 119 0.15 1.73 -12.19
CA GLY A 119 0.61 1.36 -10.85
C GLY A 119 1.94 2.00 -10.48
N LYS A 120 2.89 2.06 -11.43
CA LYS A 120 4.18 2.72 -11.21
C LYS A 120 4.02 4.23 -11.03
N VAL A 121 3.20 4.86 -11.86
CA VAL A 121 2.89 6.30 -11.76
C VAL A 121 2.25 6.61 -10.41
N LEU A 122 1.22 5.87 -9.99
CA LEU A 122 0.60 6.10 -8.70
C LEU A 122 1.59 5.92 -7.54
N PHE A 123 2.44 4.91 -7.61
CA PHE A 123 3.43 4.69 -6.57
C PHE A 123 4.48 5.80 -6.51
N LEU A 124 5.13 6.11 -7.64
CA LEU A 124 6.25 7.05 -7.68
C LEU A 124 5.80 8.50 -7.52
N ASP A 125 4.66 8.89 -8.11
CA ASP A 125 4.23 10.29 -8.15
C ASP A 125 3.33 10.68 -6.98
N LEU A 126 2.70 9.70 -6.30
CA LEU A 126 1.76 9.98 -5.23
C LEU A 126 2.12 9.28 -3.91
N ILE A 127 2.27 7.94 -3.91
CA ILE A 127 2.42 7.18 -2.66
C ILE A 127 3.79 7.43 -2.02
N ALA A 128 4.87 7.29 -2.78
CA ALA A 128 6.23 7.48 -2.28
C ALA A 128 6.48 8.93 -1.77
N PRO A 129 6.11 9.98 -2.52
CA PRO A 129 6.19 11.35 -2.01
C PRO A 129 5.33 11.59 -0.76
N PHE A 130 4.15 10.97 -0.69
CA PHE A 130 3.29 11.10 0.48
C PHE A 130 3.89 10.46 1.73
N VAL A 131 4.43 9.26 1.62
CA VAL A 131 5.13 8.59 2.73
C VAL A 131 6.37 9.38 3.15
N THR A 132 7.09 9.95 2.19
CA THR A 132 8.22 10.86 2.47
C THR A 132 7.75 12.10 3.24
N GLN A 133 6.66 12.74 2.84
CA GLN A 133 6.08 13.88 3.55
C GLN A 133 5.62 13.50 4.97
N LEU A 134 5.01 12.32 5.15
CA LEU A 134 4.64 11.81 6.48
C LEU A 134 5.84 11.67 7.40
N SER A 135 7.02 11.37 6.86
CA SER A 135 8.25 11.25 7.65
C SER A 135 8.76 12.56 8.25
N ASP A 136 8.26 13.71 7.79
CA ASP A 136 8.57 15.01 8.40
C ASP A 136 7.81 15.19 9.73
N TYR A 137 6.76 14.42 9.98
CA TYR A 137 5.91 14.48 11.16
C TYR A 137 6.06 13.27 12.08
N LEU A 138 6.46 12.12 11.54
CA LEU A 138 6.56 10.85 12.23
C LEU A 138 7.89 10.18 11.91
N GLY A 139 8.48 9.51 12.90
CA GLY A 139 9.61 8.62 12.67
C GLY A 139 9.16 7.43 11.81
N ILE A 140 9.57 7.39 10.54
CA ILE A 140 9.30 6.30 9.61
C ILE A 140 10.64 5.78 9.09
N TYR A 141 10.87 4.48 9.24
CA TYR A 141 12.07 3.84 8.71
C TYR A 141 11.86 3.30 7.30
N MET A 142 10.66 2.75 7.02
CA MET A 142 10.37 2.10 5.74
C MET A 142 8.88 2.22 5.34
N ILE A 143 8.62 2.07 4.03
CA ILE A 143 7.34 1.59 3.50
C ILE A 143 7.46 0.09 3.25
N TYR A 144 6.42 -0.67 3.57
CA TYR A 144 6.37 -2.11 3.32
C TYR A 144 5.01 -2.58 2.85
N LEU A 145 4.95 -3.76 2.28
CA LEU A 145 3.73 -4.42 1.84
C LEU A 145 3.88 -5.94 1.94
N PHE A 146 2.74 -6.63 1.87
CA PHE A 146 2.68 -8.07 1.75
C PHE A 146 2.14 -8.42 0.35
N ALA A 147 3.02 -8.86 -0.54
CA ALA A 147 2.69 -9.22 -1.92
C ALA A 147 2.30 -10.70 -2.05
N LEU A 148 1.28 -11.00 -2.83
CA LEU A 148 1.01 -12.39 -3.24
C LEU A 148 2.22 -12.95 -4.01
N PRO A 149 2.57 -14.24 -3.86
CA PRO A 149 3.79 -14.83 -4.42
C PRO A 149 3.69 -15.13 -5.93
N TYR A 150 3.17 -14.19 -6.71
CA TYR A 150 3.14 -14.27 -8.16
C TYR A 150 4.35 -13.57 -8.76
N GLY A 151 5.14 -14.29 -9.56
CA GLY A 151 6.40 -13.79 -10.09
C GLY A 151 6.29 -12.43 -10.79
N LYS A 152 5.28 -12.23 -11.62
CA LYS A 152 5.03 -10.96 -12.29
C LYS A 152 4.72 -9.81 -11.33
N LEU A 153 3.95 -10.08 -10.27
CA LEU A 153 3.62 -9.07 -9.24
C LEU A 153 4.86 -8.71 -8.43
N MET A 154 5.66 -9.71 -8.05
CA MET A 154 6.92 -9.51 -7.34
C MET A 154 7.88 -8.63 -8.15
N SER A 155 8.13 -8.98 -9.42
CA SER A 155 8.98 -8.18 -10.32
C SER A 155 8.44 -6.76 -10.52
N THR A 156 7.12 -6.58 -10.48
CA THR A 156 6.50 -5.25 -10.54
C THR A 156 6.91 -4.42 -9.32
N TYR A 157 6.78 -4.94 -8.10
CA TYR A 157 7.18 -4.22 -6.89
C TYR A 157 8.70 -4.01 -6.81
N GLU A 158 9.51 -4.98 -7.27
CA GLU A 158 10.96 -4.80 -7.41
C GLU A 158 11.28 -3.63 -8.35
N SER A 159 10.54 -3.47 -9.44
CA SER A 159 10.68 -2.33 -10.36
C SER A 159 10.29 -0.97 -9.76
N TYR A 160 9.56 -0.97 -8.63
CA TYR A 160 9.24 0.23 -7.85
C TYR A 160 10.31 0.51 -6.76
N GLY A 161 11.30 -0.36 -6.63
CA GLY A 161 12.39 -0.25 -5.65
C GLY A 161 12.19 -1.07 -4.37
N PHE A 162 11.13 -1.88 -4.27
CA PHE A 162 10.95 -2.78 -3.14
C PHE A 162 11.97 -3.91 -3.16
N LYS A 163 12.44 -4.28 -1.98
CA LYS A 163 13.39 -5.37 -1.73
C LYS A 163 12.72 -6.46 -0.90
N ARG A 164 13.18 -7.69 -1.08
CA ARG A 164 12.78 -8.83 -0.25
C ARG A 164 13.72 -8.99 0.93
N LEU A 165 13.23 -9.56 2.02
CA LEU A 165 14.09 -10.06 3.07
C LEU A 165 14.81 -11.35 2.63
N PRO A 166 15.99 -11.66 3.18
CA PRO A 166 16.55 -13.00 3.12
C PRO A 166 15.57 -14.02 3.70
N ALA A 167 15.53 -15.24 3.13
CA ALA A 167 14.52 -16.24 3.47
C ALA A 167 14.40 -16.54 4.97
N LEU A 168 15.50 -16.62 5.69
CA LEU A 168 15.48 -16.84 7.15
C LEU A 168 14.87 -15.65 7.91
N ALA A 169 15.19 -14.42 7.50
CA ALA A 169 14.62 -13.22 8.12
C ALA A 169 13.12 -13.10 7.85
N GLU A 170 12.66 -13.46 6.65
CA GLU A 170 11.26 -13.50 6.29
C GLU A 170 10.49 -14.54 7.11
N GLN A 171 11.06 -15.74 7.32
CA GLN A 171 10.45 -16.76 8.17
C GLN A 171 10.31 -16.30 9.63
N GLU A 172 11.32 -15.63 10.19
CA GLU A 172 11.25 -15.07 11.55
C GLU A 172 10.19 -13.95 11.64
N LEU A 173 10.10 -13.10 10.63
CA LEU A 173 9.08 -12.06 10.56
C LEU A 173 7.67 -12.66 10.55
N HIS A 174 7.43 -13.69 9.72
CA HIS A 174 6.13 -14.35 9.62
C HIS A 174 5.67 -15.10 10.88
N LYS A 175 6.58 -15.42 11.81
CA LYS A 175 6.21 -15.95 13.13
C LYS A 175 5.45 -14.91 13.98
N ARG A 176 5.69 -13.63 13.75
CA ARG A 176 5.20 -12.51 14.55
C ARG A 176 4.13 -11.70 13.84
N ILE A 177 4.30 -11.48 12.54
CA ILE A 177 3.38 -10.69 11.71
C ILE A 177 2.83 -11.61 10.63
N LYS A 178 1.51 -11.82 10.67
CA LYS A 178 0.81 -12.61 9.66
C LYS A 178 0.04 -11.69 8.74
N PRO A 179 0.19 -11.85 7.41
CA PRO A 179 -0.65 -11.14 6.46
C PRO A 179 -2.13 -11.40 6.76
N ALA A 180 -2.96 -10.37 6.64
CA ALA A 180 -4.35 -10.43 7.08
C ALA A 180 -5.21 -11.40 6.26
N TYR A 181 -4.91 -11.57 4.96
CA TYR A 181 -5.77 -12.31 4.04
C TYR A 181 -5.11 -13.54 3.39
N ASP A 182 -3.79 -13.59 3.25
CA ASP A 182 -3.08 -14.74 2.69
C ASP A 182 -1.72 -14.94 3.37
N ARG A 183 -1.56 -16.11 3.99
CA ARG A 183 -0.32 -16.45 4.73
C ARG A 183 0.88 -16.70 3.83
N SER A 184 0.66 -16.90 2.53
CA SER A 184 1.73 -17.08 1.54
C SER A 184 2.33 -15.77 1.04
N CYS A 185 1.74 -14.63 1.40
CA CYS A 185 2.25 -13.32 1.01
C CYS A 185 3.70 -13.12 1.45
N ILE A 186 4.47 -12.52 0.58
CA ILE A 186 5.88 -12.22 0.75
C ILE A 186 6.02 -10.78 1.25
N PHE A 187 6.80 -10.59 2.29
CA PHE A 187 7.14 -9.27 2.81
C PHE A 187 8.10 -8.57 1.86
N MET A 188 7.74 -7.36 1.43
CA MET A 188 8.60 -6.51 0.64
C MET A 188 8.67 -5.12 1.25
N TYR A 189 9.83 -4.50 1.22
CA TYR A 189 10.04 -3.19 1.84
C TYR A 189 10.96 -2.30 1.01
N GLN A 190 10.86 -1.01 1.27
CA GLN A 190 11.77 0.01 0.79
C GLN A 190 12.08 0.95 1.95
N THR A 191 13.35 1.22 2.23
CA THR A 191 13.70 2.15 3.30
C THR A 191 13.37 3.58 2.89
N LEU A 192 13.13 4.46 3.87
CA LEU A 192 12.88 5.87 3.58
C LEU A 192 14.08 6.54 2.87
N ARG A 193 15.29 6.05 3.15
CA ARG A 193 16.51 6.51 2.43
C ARG A 193 16.43 6.14 0.94
N ASP A 194 15.97 4.92 0.62
CA ASP A 194 15.82 4.49 -0.78
C ASP A 194 14.73 5.31 -1.51
N LEU A 195 13.67 5.73 -0.78
CA LEU A 195 12.60 6.56 -1.35
C LEU A 195 13.03 8.00 -1.66
N LYS A 196 14.02 8.53 -0.93
CA LYS A 196 14.50 9.91 -1.07
C LYS A 196 15.61 10.08 -2.11
N ASN A 197 16.17 8.98 -2.63
CA ASN A 197 17.19 8.95 -3.67
C ASN A 197 16.58 8.66 -5.04
#